data_49c56fc64c44c03ab3bc1f2158718e82
#
_entry.id   49c56fc64c44c03ab3bc1f2158718e82
#
_cell.length_a   1.000
_cell.length_b   1.000
_cell.length_c   1.000
_cell.angle_alpha   90.00
_cell.angle_beta   90.00
_cell.angle_gamma   90.00
#
_symmetry.space_group_name_H-M   'P 1'
#
loop_
_entity.id
_entity.type
_entity.pdbx_description
1 polymer ?
#
loop_
_entity_poly.entity_id
_entity_poly.type
_entity_poly.pdbx_seq_one_letter_code
_entity_poly.pdbx_strand_id
1 'polypeptide(L)'
;MDSYDHNQTNFIIRRATLDDAPDIARLLRDLGWSERITAEELAETTSRVERQFKLCQADDSHSVYVAETAQAEIAGYVSVHWLPYLIQVGPEGFVSELFIKTPFRGHGLGSRLLATVEAEANQRGCARLGLINNRERESYQRQFYKKQGWEERIWATNFVKWLK
;
A
#
# COMPACT_ATOMS: atom_id res chain seq x y z
N MET A 1 -1.21 -28.53 -30.20
CA MET A 1 -2.57 -28.05 -29.86
C MET A 1 -2.47 -27.51 -28.45
N ASP A 2 -1.96 -26.27 -28.39
CA ASP A 2 -1.52 -25.63 -27.15
C ASP A 2 -2.73 -24.97 -26.47
N SER A 3 -3.13 -25.53 -25.35
CA SER A 3 -4.11 -24.92 -24.45
C SER A 3 -3.41 -23.79 -23.68
N TYR A 4 -3.48 -22.56 -24.21
CA TYR A 4 -3.12 -21.36 -23.46
C TYR A 4 -4.13 -21.19 -22.34
N ASP A 5 -3.64 -21.43 -21.12
CA ASP A 5 -4.36 -21.16 -19.88
C ASP A 5 -4.55 -19.64 -19.74
N HIS A 6 -5.71 -19.13 -20.18
CA HIS A 6 -6.09 -17.73 -20.14
C HIS A 6 -6.77 -17.40 -18.80
N ASN A 7 -6.19 -17.82 -17.68
CA ASN A 7 -6.63 -17.34 -16.38
C ASN A 7 -5.85 -16.08 -15.98
N GLN A 8 -5.78 -15.08 -16.87
CA GLN A 8 -5.37 -13.73 -16.48
C GLN A 8 -6.53 -13.13 -15.66
N THR A 9 -6.43 -13.28 -14.34
CA THR A 9 -7.31 -12.55 -13.43
C THR A 9 -7.18 -11.06 -13.75
N ASN A 10 -8.22 -10.49 -14.33
CA ASN A 10 -8.22 -9.08 -14.75
C ASN A 10 -8.39 -8.22 -13.49
N PHE A 11 -7.34 -7.50 -13.11
CA PHE A 11 -7.36 -6.59 -11.97
C PHE A 11 -7.47 -5.15 -12.44
N ILE A 12 -8.25 -4.36 -11.73
CA ILE A 12 -8.37 -2.92 -11.90
C ILE A 12 -7.67 -2.23 -10.72
N ILE A 13 -6.85 -1.21 -11.04
CA ILE A 13 -6.33 -0.30 -9.99
C ILE A 13 -7.21 0.95 -10.01
N ARG A 14 -7.80 1.27 -8.88
CA ARG A 14 -8.65 2.46 -8.71
C ARG A 14 -8.40 3.14 -7.37
N ARG A 15 -8.81 4.38 -7.28
CA ARG A 15 -8.82 5.08 -5.99
C ARG A 15 -9.78 4.37 -5.03
N ALA A 16 -9.35 4.21 -3.79
CA ALA A 16 -10.19 3.62 -2.75
C ALA A 16 -11.26 4.58 -2.29
N THR A 17 -12.38 4.03 -1.87
CA THR A 17 -13.50 4.75 -1.25
C THR A 17 -13.74 4.26 0.17
N LEU A 18 -14.57 4.95 0.95
CA LEU A 18 -14.91 4.52 2.30
C LEU A 18 -15.57 3.13 2.32
N ASP A 19 -16.26 2.76 1.25
CA ASP A 19 -16.92 1.46 1.11
C ASP A 19 -15.93 0.29 1.03
N ASP A 20 -14.65 0.56 0.72
CA ASP A 20 -13.60 -0.45 0.72
C ASP A 20 -13.05 -0.77 2.12
N ALA A 21 -13.42 0.01 3.15
CA ALA A 21 -12.90 -0.15 4.50
C ALA A 21 -13.11 -1.55 5.10
N PRO A 22 -14.26 -2.23 4.93
CA PRO A 22 -14.44 -3.59 5.42
C PRO A 22 -13.49 -4.60 4.77
N ASP A 23 -13.23 -4.46 3.45
CA ASP A 23 -12.33 -5.37 2.73
C ASP A 23 -10.87 -5.12 3.08
N ILE A 24 -10.47 -3.85 3.24
CA ILE A 24 -9.15 -3.47 3.77
C ILE A 24 -8.97 -4.01 5.19
N ALA A 25 -9.99 -3.92 6.04
CA ALA A 25 -9.94 -4.47 7.39
C ALA A 25 -9.72 -6.00 7.40
N ARG A 26 -10.43 -6.73 6.54
CA ARG A 26 -10.22 -8.19 6.36
C ARG A 26 -8.79 -8.47 5.90
N LEU A 27 -8.31 -7.76 4.89
CA LEU A 27 -6.95 -7.90 4.38
C LEU A 27 -5.90 -7.71 5.48
N LEU A 28 -6.03 -6.65 6.29
CA LEU A 28 -5.11 -6.36 7.40
C LEU A 28 -5.10 -7.47 8.45
N ARG A 29 -6.25 -8.08 8.75
CA ARG A 29 -6.34 -9.22 9.67
C ARG A 29 -5.69 -10.46 9.08
N ASP A 30 -5.95 -10.76 7.81
CA ASP A 30 -5.42 -11.94 7.11
C ASP A 30 -3.90 -11.89 6.96
N LEU A 31 -3.27 -10.71 7.00
CA LEU A 31 -1.81 -10.58 7.01
C LEU A 31 -1.17 -11.16 8.26
N GLY A 32 -1.86 -11.17 9.40
CA GLY A 32 -1.37 -11.74 10.67
C GLY A 32 -0.15 -11.06 11.26
N TRP A 33 0.17 -9.82 10.84
CA TRP A 33 1.40 -9.13 11.26
C TRP A 33 1.31 -8.43 12.62
N SER A 34 0.12 -8.26 13.11
CA SER A 34 -0.14 -7.60 14.39
C SER A 34 -1.06 -8.46 15.22
N GLU A 35 -0.56 -8.99 16.33
CA GLU A 35 -1.35 -9.76 17.29
C GLU A 35 -2.59 -8.98 17.75
N ARG A 36 -2.42 -7.65 17.95
CA ARG A 36 -3.53 -6.77 18.30
C ARG A 36 -4.64 -6.80 17.24
N ILE A 37 -4.29 -6.62 15.96
CA ILE A 37 -5.27 -6.60 14.85
C ILE A 37 -5.92 -7.98 14.69
N THR A 38 -5.14 -9.04 14.86
CA THR A 38 -5.66 -10.42 14.74
C THR A 38 -6.62 -10.76 15.89
N ALA A 39 -6.40 -10.20 17.09
CA ALA A 39 -7.24 -10.41 18.27
C ALA A 39 -8.51 -9.54 18.29
N GLU A 40 -8.54 -8.41 17.56
CA GLU A 40 -9.72 -7.55 17.47
C GLU A 40 -10.88 -8.25 16.74
N GLU A 41 -12.11 -7.94 17.07
CA GLU A 41 -13.27 -8.31 16.25
C GLU A 41 -13.23 -7.56 14.90
N LEU A 42 -13.74 -8.19 13.83
CA LEU A 42 -13.72 -7.59 12.49
C LEU A 42 -14.42 -6.21 12.46
N ALA A 43 -15.52 -6.08 13.18
CA ALA A 43 -16.25 -4.81 13.26
C ALA A 43 -15.41 -3.69 13.90
N GLU A 44 -14.60 -4.02 14.90
CA GLU A 44 -13.70 -3.08 15.56
C GLU A 44 -12.57 -2.65 14.61
N THR A 45 -11.93 -3.62 13.92
CA THR A 45 -10.93 -3.35 12.90
C THR A 45 -11.51 -2.49 11.79
N THR A 46 -12.71 -2.80 11.29
CA THR A 46 -13.40 -2.01 10.25
C THR A 46 -13.63 -0.57 10.70
N SER A 47 -14.21 -0.37 11.91
CA SER A 47 -14.45 0.96 12.45
C SER A 47 -13.16 1.78 12.61
N ARG A 48 -12.04 1.14 12.96
CA ARG A 48 -10.73 1.79 13.02
C ARG A 48 -10.24 2.18 11.63
N VAL A 49 -10.34 1.29 10.64
CA VAL A 49 -9.98 1.57 9.24
C VAL A 49 -10.81 2.74 8.70
N GLU A 50 -12.11 2.76 8.93
CA GLU A 50 -13.00 3.86 8.53
C GLU A 50 -12.58 5.21 9.12
N ARG A 51 -12.24 5.23 10.43
CA ARG A 51 -11.77 6.47 11.08
C ARG A 51 -10.47 6.97 10.46
N GLN A 52 -9.50 6.09 10.21
CA GLN A 52 -8.24 6.45 9.57
C GLN A 52 -8.46 6.88 8.12
N PHE A 53 -9.34 6.19 7.40
CA PHE A 53 -9.67 6.51 6.02
C PHE A 53 -10.28 7.92 5.89
N LYS A 54 -11.18 8.29 6.81
CA LYS A 54 -11.75 9.65 6.86
C LYS A 54 -10.66 10.72 7.07
N LEU A 55 -9.63 10.44 7.89
CA LEU A 55 -8.48 11.34 8.03
C LEU A 55 -7.69 11.44 6.72
N CYS A 56 -7.46 10.32 6.02
CA CYS A 56 -6.80 10.32 4.71
C CYS A 56 -7.58 11.11 3.64
N GLN A 57 -8.89 11.24 3.79
CA GLN A 57 -9.77 11.96 2.86
C GLN A 57 -10.07 13.41 3.29
N ALA A 58 -9.60 13.84 4.46
CA ALA A 58 -9.90 15.17 4.99
C ALA A 58 -9.33 16.31 4.14
N ASP A 59 -8.24 16.02 3.43
CA ASP A 59 -7.59 16.93 2.49
C ASP A 59 -6.90 16.14 1.37
N ASP A 60 -6.07 16.81 0.56
CA ASP A 60 -5.34 16.18 -0.55
C ASP A 60 -3.93 15.69 -0.16
N SER A 61 -3.66 15.50 1.13
CA SER A 61 -2.35 15.05 1.62
C SER A 61 -2.14 13.53 1.56
N HIS A 62 -3.18 12.76 1.18
CA HIS A 62 -3.13 11.31 1.13
C HIS A 62 -3.79 10.76 -0.12
N SER A 63 -3.30 9.61 -0.58
CA SER A 63 -3.95 8.82 -1.61
C SER A 63 -3.95 7.35 -1.22
N VAL A 64 -5.08 6.69 -1.40
CA VAL A 64 -5.21 5.24 -1.22
C VAL A 64 -5.73 4.64 -2.51
N TYR A 65 -5.04 3.62 -3.02
CA TYR A 65 -5.45 2.87 -4.20
C TYR A 65 -5.64 1.40 -3.85
N VAL A 66 -6.64 0.79 -4.44
CA VAL A 66 -6.93 -0.64 -4.33
C VAL A 66 -6.72 -1.36 -5.65
N ALA A 67 -6.32 -2.61 -5.57
CA ALA A 67 -6.36 -3.56 -6.68
C ALA A 67 -7.60 -4.43 -6.51
N GLU A 68 -8.53 -4.33 -7.44
CA GLU A 68 -9.83 -5.03 -7.42
C GLU A 68 -9.87 -6.08 -8.50
N THR A 69 -10.39 -7.27 -8.18
CA THR A 69 -10.66 -8.35 -9.13
C THR A 69 -11.92 -8.07 -9.95
N ALA A 70 -12.13 -8.83 -11.03
CA ALA A 70 -13.37 -8.78 -11.82
C ALA A 70 -14.64 -9.13 -11.02
N GLN A 71 -14.48 -9.80 -9.87
CA GLN A 71 -15.57 -10.13 -8.95
C GLN A 71 -15.74 -9.10 -7.82
N ALA A 72 -15.14 -7.91 -7.96
CA ALA A 72 -15.15 -6.82 -6.98
C ALA A 72 -14.49 -7.18 -5.63
N GLU A 73 -13.60 -8.17 -5.60
CA GLU A 73 -12.79 -8.46 -4.42
C GLU A 73 -11.55 -7.59 -4.37
N ILE A 74 -11.24 -6.99 -3.21
CA ILE A 74 -10.00 -6.25 -3.00
C ILE A 74 -8.85 -7.22 -2.79
N ALA A 75 -7.95 -7.29 -3.78
CA ALA A 75 -6.76 -8.15 -3.78
C ALA A 75 -5.56 -7.52 -3.06
N GLY A 76 -5.54 -6.20 -2.94
CA GLY A 76 -4.46 -5.47 -2.27
C GLY A 76 -4.70 -3.97 -2.30
N TYR A 77 -3.87 -3.21 -1.57
CA TYR A 77 -3.90 -1.75 -1.59
C TYR A 77 -2.53 -1.11 -1.35
N VAL A 78 -2.44 0.16 -1.68
CA VAL A 78 -1.33 1.05 -1.34
C VAL A 78 -1.86 2.33 -0.71
N SER A 79 -1.18 2.82 0.34
CA SER A 79 -1.44 4.11 0.96
C SER A 79 -0.19 4.98 0.87
N VAL A 80 -0.34 6.23 0.42
CA VAL A 80 0.74 7.19 0.25
C VAL A 80 0.37 8.53 0.86
N HIS A 81 1.34 9.15 1.53
CA HIS A 81 1.26 10.49 2.12
C HIS A 81 2.07 11.47 1.27
N TRP A 82 1.50 12.62 0.94
CA TRP A 82 2.17 13.68 0.19
C TRP A 82 2.69 14.73 1.18
N LEU A 83 3.98 14.64 1.49
CA LEU A 83 4.62 15.39 2.58
C LEU A 83 5.37 16.60 2.02
N PRO A 84 4.98 17.83 2.38
CA PRO A 84 5.78 19.01 2.04
C PRO A 84 7.00 19.10 2.97
N TYR A 85 8.20 19.04 2.40
CA TYR A 85 9.45 19.27 3.12
C TYR A 85 10.04 20.63 2.70
N LEU A 86 10.26 21.52 3.67
CA LEU A 86 10.80 22.86 3.38
C LEU A 86 12.21 22.85 2.74
N ILE A 87 12.96 21.78 2.93
CA ILE A 87 14.31 21.60 2.37
C ILE A 87 14.30 20.99 0.95
N GLN A 88 13.19 20.45 0.50
CA GLN A 88 13.09 19.80 -0.81
C GLN A 88 12.61 20.77 -1.89
N VAL A 89 12.93 20.49 -3.15
CA VAL A 89 12.43 21.25 -4.31
C VAL A 89 10.96 20.96 -4.64
N GLY A 90 10.39 19.93 -4.05
CA GLY A 90 8.99 19.50 -4.19
C GLY A 90 8.59 18.56 -3.06
N PRO A 91 7.33 18.16 -2.97
CA PRO A 91 6.87 17.20 -1.95
C PRO A 91 7.61 15.87 -2.02
N GLU A 92 7.54 15.09 -0.95
CA GLU A 92 7.88 13.65 -0.94
C GLU A 92 6.60 12.84 -0.87
N GLY A 93 6.45 11.83 -1.71
CA GLY A 93 5.44 10.80 -1.51
C GLY A 93 5.98 9.72 -0.60
N PHE A 94 5.38 9.53 0.58
CA PHE A 94 5.76 8.48 1.52
C PHE A 94 4.76 7.33 1.47
N VAL A 95 5.17 6.19 0.91
CA VAL A 95 4.36 4.96 0.88
C VAL A 95 4.40 4.33 2.27
N SER A 96 3.31 4.48 3.01
CA SER A 96 3.19 3.94 4.37
C SER A 96 2.77 2.47 4.39
N GLU A 97 1.99 2.05 3.40
CA GLU A 97 1.41 0.70 3.34
C GLU A 97 1.36 0.22 1.89
N LEU A 98 1.78 -1.02 1.67
CA LEU A 98 1.61 -1.75 0.41
C LEU A 98 1.40 -3.22 0.74
N PHE A 99 0.17 -3.69 0.56
CA PHE A 99 -0.21 -5.04 0.93
C PHE A 99 -0.99 -5.74 -0.17
N ILE A 100 -0.64 -6.99 -0.44
CA ILE A 100 -1.33 -7.88 -1.37
C ILE A 100 -1.73 -9.13 -0.61
N LYS A 101 -3.00 -9.53 -0.70
CA LYS A 101 -3.50 -10.80 -0.16
C LYS A 101 -2.69 -11.96 -0.74
N THR A 102 -2.39 -12.94 0.09
CA THR A 102 -1.54 -14.08 -0.28
C THR A 102 -1.97 -14.78 -1.56
N PRO A 103 -3.26 -15.06 -1.83
CA PRO A 103 -3.67 -15.72 -3.06
C PRO A 103 -3.41 -14.93 -4.34
N PHE A 104 -3.24 -13.59 -4.23
CA PHE A 104 -3.04 -12.69 -5.38
C PHE A 104 -1.59 -12.22 -5.52
N ARG A 105 -0.66 -12.75 -4.72
CA ARG A 105 0.78 -12.47 -4.87
C ARG A 105 1.32 -13.12 -6.14
N GLY A 106 2.41 -12.57 -6.67
CA GLY A 106 3.02 -13.09 -7.89
C GLY A 106 2.38 -12.62 -9.21
N HIS A 107 1.26 -11.89 -9.16
CA HIS A 107 0.55 -11.37 -10.34
C HIS A 107 0.91 -9.92 -10.71
N GLY A 108 2.03 -9.39 -10.19
CA GLY A 108 2.50 -8.03 -10.51
C GLY A 108 1.70 -6.89 -9.86
N LEU A 109 0.73 -7.17 -8.99
CA LEU A 109 -0.15 -6.15 -8.39
C LEU A 109 0.61 -5.11 -7.58
N GLY A 110 1.63 -5.52 -6.81
CA GLY A 110 2.45 -4.58 -6.05
C GLY A 110 3.16 -3.58 -6.95
N SER A 111 3.71 -4.02 -8.08
CA SER A 111 4.35 -3.15 -9.08
C SER A 111 3.36 -2.22 -9.75
N ARG A 112 2.14 -2.70 -10.06
CA ARG A 112 1.08 -1.87 -10.66
C ARG A 112 0.59 -0.79 -9.70
N LEU A 113 0.41 -1.13 -8.41
CA LEU A 113 0.04 -0.16 -7.38
C LEU A 113 1.13 0.90 -7.20
N LEU A 114 2.42 0.51 -7.16
CA LEU A 114 3.52 1.46 -7.10
C LEU A 114 3.59 2.35 -8.34
N ALA A 115 3.40 1.80 -9.53
CA ALA A 115 3.39 2.59 -10.77
C ALA A 115 2.26 3.65 -10.76
N THR A 116 1.10 3.34 -10.18
CA THR A 116 0.01 4.30 -9.99
C THR A 116 0.42 5.44 -9.05
N VAL A 117 1.09 5.12 -7.93
CA VAL A 117 1.63 6.12 -7.00
C VAL A 117 2.72 6.96 -7.67
N GLU A 118 3.62 6.36 -8.44
CA GLU A 118 4.67 7.06 -9.18
C GLU A 118 4.08 8.04 -10.21
N ALA A 119 3.02 7.65 -10.92
CA ALA A 119 2.33 8.52 -11.85
C ALA A 119 1.71 9.74 -11.14
N GLU A 120 1.04 9.54 -10.00
CA GLU A 120 0.50 10.65 -9.20
C GLU A 120 1.62 11.52 -8.60
N ALA A 121 2.71 10.94 -8.11
CA ALA A 121 3.86 11.67 -7.60
C ALA A 121 4.44 12.63 -8.65
N ASN A 122 4.57 12.16 -9.89
CA ASN A 122 5.02 12.99 -11.01
C ASN A 122 4.04 14.14 -11.30
N GLN A 123 2.73 13.89 -11.27
CA GLN A 123 1.70 14.92 -11.46
C GLN A 123 1.74 15.98 -10.36
N ARG A 124 2.06 15.57 -9.11
CA ARG A 124 2.20 16.45 -7.95
C ARG A 124 3.54 17.21 -7.89
N GLY A 125 4.46 16.93 -8.81
CA GLY A 125 5.80 17.51 -8.79
C GLY A 125 6.64 17.04 -7.61
N CYS A 126 6.44 15.83 -7.14
CA CYS A 126 7.21 15.27 -6.02
C CYS A 126 8.70 15.18 -6.37
N ALA A 127 9.56 15.55 -5.41
CA ALA A 127 11.00 15.40 -5.57
C ALA A 127 11.46 13.95 -5.50
N ARG A 128 10.72 13.10 -4.76
CA ARG A 128 11.00 11.67 -4.61
C ARG A 128 9.82 10.92 -3.99
N LEU A 129 9.92 9.60 -4.04
CA LEU A 129 9.14 8.68 -3.23
C LEU A 129 10.02 8.05 -2.14
N GLY A 130 9.45 7.76 -0.99
CA GLY A 130 10.11 7.07 0.12
C GLY A 130 9.20 6.01 0.75
N LEU A 131 9.80 5.02 1.38
CA LEU A 131 9.12 4.02 2.20
C LEU A 131 10.08 3.42 3.23
N ILE A 132 9.51 2.73 4.22
CA ILE A 132 10.27 1.89 5.15
C ILE A 132 9.89 0.44 4.88
N ASN A 133 10.89 -0.41 4.65
CA ASN A 133 10.71 -1.85 4.50
C ASN A 133 11.48 -2.59 5.60
N ASN A 134 10.81 -3.52 6.28
CA ASN A 134 11.48 -4.36 7.27
C ASN A 134 12.35 -5.40 6.56
N ARG A 135 13.64 -5.49 6.94
CA ARG A 135 14.62 -6.41 6.36
C ARG A 135 14.25 -7.90 6.53
N GLU A 136 13.43 -8.23 7.51
CA GLU A 136 12.94 -9.60 7.73
C GLU A 136 11.78 -9.99 6.81
N ARG A 137 11.19 -9.03 6.11
CA ARG A 137 10.06 -9.29 5.21
C ARG A 137 10.50 -9.95 3.91
N GLU A 138 9.63 -10.83 3.39
CA GLU A 138 9.81 -11.47 2.09
C GLU A 138 10.06 -10.45 0.96
N SER A 139 9.37 -9.30 0.99
CA SER A 139 9.57 -8.21 0.03
C SER A 139 11.01 -7.68 0.02
N TYR A 140 11.67 -7.62 1.17
CA TYR A 140 13.07 -7.24 1.26
C TYR A 140 13.97 -8.38 0.78
N GLN A 141 13.75 -9.61 1.24
CA GLN A 141 14.58 -10.77 0.89
C GLN A 141 14.61 -11.03 -0.62
N ARG A 142 13.48 -10.91 -1.30
CA ARG A 142 13.40 -11.03 -2.76
C ARG A 142 13.76 -9.74 -3.51
N GLN A 143 14.22 -8.70 -2.81
CA GLN A 143 14.64 -7.42 -3.37
C GLN A 143 13.53 -6.73 -4.21
N PHE A 144 12.28 -6.81 -3.77
CA PHE A 144 11.13 -6.32 -4.53
C PHE A 144 11.30 -4.86 -4.94
N TYR A 145 11.59 -3.97 -4.01
CA TYR A 145 11.74 -2.54 -4.29
C TYR A 145 12.96 -2.23 -5.16
N LYS A 146 14.09 -2.89 -4.94
CA LYS A 146 15.28 -2.72 -5.80
C LYS A 146 15.00 -3.08 -7.26
N LYS A 147 14.22 -4.14 -7.50
CA LYS A 147 13.77 -4.55 -8.85
C LYS A 147 12.81 -3.54 -9.49
N GLN A 148 12.19 -2.65 -8.70
CA GLN A 148 11.37 -1.53 -9.16
C GLN A 148 12.17 -0.21 -9.28
N GLY A 149 13.51 -0.25 -9.18
CA GLY A 149 14.37 0.92 -9.29
C GLY A 149 14.54 1.76 -8.03
N TRP A 150 14.07 1.24 -6.87
CA TRP A 150 14.24 1.93 -5.59
C TRP A 150 15.62 1.68 -4.98
N GLU A 151 16.21 2.69 -4.37
CA GLU A 151 17.51 2.62 -3.71
C GLU A 151 17.36 2.54 -2.19
N GLU A 152 18.13 1.63 -1.56
CA GLU A 152 18.19 1.54 -0.10
C GLU A 152 19.16 2.60 0.47
N ARG A 153 18.68 3.42 1.39
CA ARG A 153 19.50 4.40 2.12
C ARG A 153 20.09 3.74 3.37
N ILE A 154 21.23 3.09 3.22
CA ILE A 154 21.90 2.33 4.30
C ILE A 154 22.40 3.21 5.45
N TRP A 155 22.58 4.52 5.23
CA TRP A 155 23.03 5.50 6.20
C TRP A 155 21.89 6.12 7.02
N ALA A 156 20.64 5.86 6.64
CA ALA A 156 19.45 6.34 7.34
C ALA A 156 18.92 5.25 8.28
N THR A 157 18.37 5.68 9.42
CA THR A 157 17.69 4.78 10.37
C THR A 157 16.32 5.31 10.74
N ASN A 158 15.44 4.43 11.19
CA ASN A 158 14.11 4.78 11.65
C ASN A 158 14.10 4.79 13.19
N PHE A 159 13.56 5.85 13.78
CA PHE A 159 13.32 5.97 15.21
C PHE A 159 11.82 6.01 15.48
N VAL A 160 11.37 5.23 16.44
CA VAL A 160 9.97 5.18 16.86
C VAL A 160 9.86 5.52 18.34
N LYS A 161 8.95 6.41 18.72
CA LYS A 161 8.56 6.69 20.09
C LYS A 161 7.08 6.39 20.26
N TRP A 162 6.79 5.38 21.06
CA TRP A 162 5.39 5.04 21.37
C TRP A 162 4.79 6.09 22.31
N LEU A 163 3.64 6.61 21.95
CA LEU A 163 2.86 7.55 22.77
C LEU A 163 1.82 6.77 23.57
N LYS A 164 1.61 7.18 24.84
CA LYS A 164 0.59 6.59 25.73
C LYS A 164 -0.77 7.20 25.45
#